data_2b49c583a899a51fe531c3a47c8948eb
#
_entry.id   2b49c583a899a51fe531c3a47c8948eb
#
_cell.length_a   1.000
_cell.length_b   1.000
_cell.length_c   1.000
_cell.angle_alpha   90.00
_cell.angle_beta   90.00
_cell.angle_gamma   90.00
#
_symmetry.space_group_name_H-M   'P 1'
#
loop_
_entity.id
_entity.type
_entity.pdbx_description
1 polymer ?
#
loop_
_entity_poly.entity_id
_entity_poly.type
_entity_poly.pdbx_seq_one_letter_code
_entity_poly.pdbx_strand_id
1 'polypeptide(L)'
;MAQTINLLNLSGRANANANQNRKWYNFAMRISASTLPRIAEYARSGRVVVFDTETTGCSWYDEICQIAAVEYVGGVRARSFSAYVCPTCEMNPWAEAVHGLSADFLSEHGLAPEEAMRQFFEFLGSDVLLVAHNNRFDMRMLDIECRKFGICFSPQRVETCDTLALAKRLRPGLERYALAYLIGALGIDGVNSHDALDDALACAGVFFNLLNSENDNGGMP
;
A
#
# COMPACT_ATOMS: atom_id res chain seq x y z
N MET A 1 -10.15 -29.84 -2.83
CA MET A 1 -9.11 -30.46 -1.97
C MET A 1 -8.30 -29.33 -1.36
N ALA A 2 -8.51 -29.08 -0.08
CA ALA A 2 -7.80 -28.02 0.65
C ALA A 2 -6.39 -28.51 0.96
N GLN A 3 -5.36 -27.78 0.54
CA GLN A 3 -3.99 -28.04 0.95
C GLN A 3 -3.80 -27.45 2.35
N THR A 4 -3.67 -28.34 3.32
CA THR A 4 -3.33 -28.04 4.71
C THR A 4 -1.89 -27.50 4.76
N ILE A 5 -1.73 -26.22 5.10
CA ILE A 5 -0.41 -25.61 5.35
C ILE A 5 0.09 -26.13 6.69
N ASN A 6 1.20 -26.84 6.67
CA ASN A 6 1.80 -27.51 7.80
C ASN A 6 2.58 -26.50 8.68
N LEU A 7 2.07 -26.21 9.89
CA LEU A 7 2.57 -25.22 10.85
C LEU A 7 3.75 -25.70 11.73
N LEU A 8 4.40 -26.80 11.37
CA LEU A 8 5.47 -27.39 12.19
C LEU A 8 6.84 -27.23 11.51
N ASN A 9 7.48 -26.04 11.63
CA ASN A 9 8.93 -25.87 11.63
C ASN A 9 9.35 -24.42 11.92
N LEU A 10 9.00 -23.91 13.11
CA LEU A 10 9.21 -22.49 13.45
C LEU A 10 10.50 -22.17 14.24
N SER A 11 11.33 -23.15 14.62
CA SER A 11 12.47 -22.87 15.51
C SER A 11 13.84 -22.76 14.84
N GLY A 12 13.96 -22.99 13.52
CA GLY A 12 15.24 -22.96 12.80
C GLY A 12 15.44 -21.86 11.76
N ARG A 13 14.44 -21.02 11.50
CA ARG A 13 14.45 -20.04 10.39
C ARG A 13 14.51 -18.57 10.78
N ALA A 14 14.54 -18.22 12.05
CA ALA A 14 14.51 -16.82 12.50
C ALA A 14 15.70 -15.97 12.01
N ASN A 15 16.87 -16.53 11.81
CA ASN A 15 18.08 -15.77 11.40
C ASN A 15 18.25 -15.60 9.88
N ALA A 16 17.67 -16.45 9.06
CA ALA A 16 17.75 -16.32 7.58
C ALA A 16 16.76 -15.24 7.06
N ASN A 17 15.61 -15.08 7.72
CA ASN A 17 14.57 -14.12 7.32
C ASN A 17 14.91 -12.66 7.65
N ALA A 18 15.72 -12.37 8.68
CA ALA A 18 16.12 -11.01 9.03
C ALA A 18 16.89 -10.30 7.88
N ASN A 19 17.58 -11.05 7.02
CA ASN A 19 18.29 -10.49 5.88
C ASN A 19 17.43 -10.35 4.61
N GLN A 20 16.34 -11.12 4.49
CA GLN A 20 15.39 -10.96 3.38
C GLN A 20 14.46 -9.76 3.62
N ASN A 21 14.02 -9.50 4.85
CA ASN A 21 13.16 -8.37 5.19
C ASN A 21 13.87 -7.01 5.04
N ARG A 22 15.21 -6.93 5.11
CA ARG A 22 15.95 -5.70 4.80
C ARG A 22 15.82 -5.21 3.35
N LYS A 23 15.34 -6.03 2.43
CA LYS A 23 15.13 -5.64 1.02
C LYS A 23 13.95 -4.69 0.82
N TRP A 24 12.95 -4.71 1.68
CA TRP A 24 11.76 -3.86 1.53
C TRP A 24 12.04 -2.38 1.71
N TYR A 25 12.86 -1.99 2.70
CA TYR A 25 13.23 -0.59 2.94
C TYR A 25 14.08 0.03 1.83
N ASN A 26 14.76 -0.79 1.04
CA ASN A 26 15.57 -0.31 -0.07
C ASN A 26 14.79 -0.22 -1.39
N PHE A 27 13.53 -0.66 -1.41
CA PHE A 27 12.69 -0.66 -2.60
C PHE A 27 11.77 0.58 -2.73
N ALA A 28 12.04 1.67 -2.03
CA ALA A 28 11.55 2.96 -2.48
C ALA A 28 12.18 3.23 -3.86
N MET A 29 11.59 2.59 -4.88
CA MET A 29 12.11 2.65 -6.23
C MET A 29 12.15 4.10 -6.70
N ARG A 30 13.36 4.60 -6.94
CA ARG A 30 13.49 5.76 -7.80
C ARG A 30 12.85 5.38 -9.12
N ILE A 31 11.74 6.01 -9.47
CA ILE A 31 11.12 5.82 -10.78
C ILE A 31 12.14 6.25 -11.83
N SER A 32 12.71 5.30 -12.52
CA SER A 32 13.75 5.49 -13.53
C SER A 32 13.15 5.35 -14.94
N ALA A 33 13.87 5.79 -15.95
CA ALA A 33 13.47 5.55 -17.34
C ALA A 33 13.34 4.05 -17.66
N SER A 34 14.08 3.17 -16.97
CA SER A 34 14.01 1.72 -17.16
C SER A 34 12.87 1.04 -16.45
N THR A 35 12.33 1.62 -15.36
CA THR A 35 11.22 1.05 -14.59
C THR A 35 9.84 1.53 -15.08
N LEU A 36 9.77 2.71 -15.66
CA LEU A 36 8.51 3.30 -16.11
C LEU A 36 7.76 2.44 -17.15
N PRO A 37 8.40 1.88 -18.21
CA PRO A 37 7.70 1.01 -19.16
C PRO A 37 7.06 -0.20 -18.51
N ARG A 38 7.72 -0.78 -17.50
CA ARG A 38 7.22 -1.96 -16.76
C ARG A 38 6.03 -1.59 -15.87
N ILE A 39 6.08 -0.44 -15.21
CA ILE A 39 4.93 0.09 -14.44
C ILE A 39 3.74 0.32 -15.37
N ALA A 40 3.96 0.92 -16.54
CA ALA A 40 2.93 1.15 -17.54
C ALA A 40 2.36 -0.16 -18.12
N GLU A 41 3.16 -1.21 -18.23
CA GLU A 41 2.71 -2.55 -18.64
C GLU A 41 1.77 -3.17 -17.59
N TYR A 42 2.12 -3.12 -16.31
CA TYR A 42 1.23 -3.55 -15.24
C TYR A 42 -0.11 -2.79 -15.26
N ALA A 43 -0.07 -1.47 -15.46
CA ALA A 43 -1.27 -0.63 -15.52
C ALA A 43 -2.20 -1.02 -16.69
N ARG A 44 -1.64 -1.39 -17.85
CA ARG A 44 -2.43 -1.70 -19.06
C ARG A 44 -2.95 -3.13 -19.11
N SER A 45 -2.17 -4.10 -18.65
CA SER A 45 -2.46 -5.52 -18.88
C SER A 45 -2.19 -6.43 -17.67
N GLY A 46 -1.54 -5.89 -16.64
CA GLY A 46 -1.19 -6.63 -15.44
C GLY A 46 -2.22 -6.50 -14.33
N ARG A 47 -1.78 -6.91 -13.15
CA ARG A 47 -2.51 -6.82 -11.91
C ARG A 47 -1.88 -5.75 -11.01
N VAL A 48 -2.66 -4.75 -10.64
CA VAL A 48 -2.24 -3.63 -9.77
C VAL A 48 -3.08 -3.66 -8.51
N VAL A 49 -2.45 -3.59 -7.35
CA VAL A 49 -3.12 -3.39 -6.07
C VAL A 49 -2.66 -2.07 -5.49
N VAL A 50 -3.58 -1.15 -5.32
CA VAL A 50 -3.33 0.15 -4.67
C VAL A 50 -3.81 0.04 -3.24
N PHE A 51 -2.98 0.41 -2.27
CA PHE A 51 -3.32 0.28 -0.86
C PHE A 51 -2.92 1.51 -0.06
N ASP A 52 -3.53 1.64 1.10
CA ASP A 52 -3.27 2.69 2.07
C ASP A 52 -3.45 2.15 3.49
N THR A 53 -2.85 2.82 4.50
CA THR A 53 -2.95 2.42 5.90
C THR A 53 -3.17 3.62 6.81
N GLU A 54 -4.15 3.51 7.73
CA GLU A 54 -4.24 4.38 8.90
C GLU A 54 -3.55 3.70 10.09
N THR A 55 -2.92 4.50 10.94
CA THR A 55 -2.04 3.99 11.99
C THR A 55 -2.26 4.71 13.30
N THR A 56 -1.88 4.07 14.41
CA THR A 56 -1.93 4.70 15.75
C THR A 56 -0.96 5.86 15.91
N GLY A 57 -0.05 6.07 14.96
CA GLY A 57 0.94 7.13 14.94
C GLY A 57 2.04 6.87 13.91
N CYS A 58 3.18 7.56 14.02
CA CYS A 58 4.25 7.51 13.02
C CYS A 58 5.58 6.93 13.52
N SER A 59 5.63 6.41 14.74
CA SER A 59 6.85 5.86 15.33
C SER A 59 7.09 4.39 14.96
N TRP A 60 8.12 3.80 15.54
CA TRP A 60 8.43 2.37 15.40
C TRP A 60 7.60 1.47 16.32
N TYR A 61 6.84 2.07 17.23
CA TYR A 61 5.99 1.37 18.20
C TYR A 61 4.52 1.45 17.81
N ASP A 62 4.20 2.26 16.79
CA ASP A 62 2.85 2.42 16.30
C ASP A 62 2.45 1.25 15.40
N GLU A 63 1.16 1.03 15.30
CA GLU A 63 0.53 -0.10 14.61
C GLU A 63 -0.48 0.37 13.57
N ILE A 64 -0.81 -0.51 12.64
CA ILE A 64 -1.89 -0.30 11.70
C ILE A 64 -3.23 -0.40 12.45
N CYS A 65 -4.12 0.57 12.25
CA CYS A 65 -5.50 0.55 12.77
C CYS A 65 -6.55 0.45 11.65
N GLN A 66 -6.19 0.73 10.41
CA GLN A 66 -6.97 0.38 9.22
C GLN A 66 -6.03 0.06 8.07
N ILE A 67 -6.38 -0.93 7.27
CA ILE A 67 -5.69 -1.24 6.02
C ILE A 67 -6.71 -1.50 4.93
N ALA A 68 -6.55 -0.84 3.78
CA ALA A 68 -7.43 -1.03 2.65
C ALA A 68 -6.64 -1.15 1.35
N ALA A 69 -7.25 -1.83 0.38
CA ALA A 69 -6.66 -2.03 -0.93
C ALA A 69 -7.72 -2.15 -2.02
N VAL A 70 -7.38 -1.68 -3.22
CA VAL A 70 -8.21 -1.80 -4.41
C VAL A 70 -7.40 -2.47 -5.51
N GLU A 71 -7.97 -3.52 -6.08
CA GLU A 71 -7.35 -4.27 -7.17
C GLU A 71 -7.87 -3.82 -8.54
N TYR A 72 -6.93 -3.68 -9.46
CA TYR A 72 -7.19 -3.45 -10.88
C TYR A 72 -6.54 -4.55 -11.70
N VAL A 73 -7.26 -5.03 -12.70
CA VAL A 73 -6.78 -6.02 -13.67
C VAL A 73 -6.95 -5.42 -15.08
N GLY A 74 -5.84 -5.25 -15.80
CA GLY A 74 -5.89 -4.62 -17.11
C GLY A 74 -6.46 -3.19 -17.09
N GLY A 75 -6.21 -2.44 -16.01
CA GLY A 75 -6.71 -1.08 -15.80
C GLY A 75 -8.17 -0.98 -15.34
N VAL A 76 -8.88 -2.10 -15.20
CA VAL A 76 -10.27 -2.14 -14.74
C VAL A 76 -10.34 -2.53 -13.27
N ARG A 77 -11.09 -1.76 -12.46
CA ARG A 77 -11.31 -2.08 -11.04
C ARG A 77 -12.01 -3.44 -10.92
N ALA A 78 -11.42 -4.36 -10.16
CA ALA A 78 -11.90 -5.72 -9.99
C ALA A 78 -12.56 -5.96 -8.63
N ARG A 79 -11.86 -5.65 -7.54
CA ARG A 79 -12.34 -5.87 -6.18
C ARG A 79 -11.64 -4.93 -5.20
N SER A 80 -12.14 -4.87 -3.96
CA SER A 80 -11.51 -4.12 -2.88
C SER A 80 -11.45 -4.95 -1.61
N PHE A 81 -10.56 -4.56 -0.73
CA PHE A 81 -10.36 -5.07 0.62
C PHE A 81 -10.33 -3.88 1.58
N SER A 82 -10.94 -4.01 2.74
CA SER A 82 -10.79 -3.05 3.84
C SER A 82 -10.98 -3.79 5.16
N ALA A 83 -10.12 -3.52 6.12
CA ALA A 83 -10.22 -4.06 7.47
C ALA A 83 -9.81 -3.00 8.50
N TYR A 84 -10.63 -2.83 9.52
CA TYR A 84 -10.20 -2.19 10.76
C TYR A 84 -9.38 -3.21 11.56
N VAL A 85 -8.37 -2.71 12.26
CA VAL A 85 -7.45 -3.52 13.06
C VAL A 85 -7.50 -3.02 14.50
N CYS A 86 -7.68 -3.93 15.45
CA CYS A 86 -7.61 -3.60 16.86
C CYS A 86 -6.13 -3.57 17.28
N PRO A 87 -5.51 -2.37 17.43
CA PRO A 87 -4.10 -2.29 17.77
C PRO A 87 -3.85 -2.75 19.21
N THR A 88 -2.63 -3.17 19.49
CA THR A 88 -2.22 -3.58 20.84
C THR A 88 -1.47 -2.47 21.60
N CYS A 89 -1.20 -1.35 20.94
CA CYS A 89 -0.62 -0.14 21.51
C CYS A 89 -1.67 0.96 21.69
N GLU A 90 -1.30 2.01 22.43
CA GLU A 90 -2.17 3.18 22.63
C GLU A 90 -2.31 3.99 21.33
N MET A 91 -3.52 4.51 21.10
CA MET A 91 -3.81 5.43 20.02
C MET A 91 -3.23 6.81 20.34
N ASN A 92 -2.42 7.34 19.42
CA ASN A 92 -1.97 8.72 19.50
C ASN A 92 -3.15 9.67 19.21
N PRO A 93 -3.47 10.63 20.11
CA PRO A 93 -4.60 11.55 19.92
C PRO A 93 -4.53 12.38 18.62
N TRP A 94 -3.32 12.66 18.11
CA TRP A 94 -3.16 13.36 16.83
C TRP A 94 -3.51 12.46 15.64
N ALA A 95 -3.19 11.18 15.71
CA ALA A 95 -3.57 10.21 14.68
C ALA A 95 -5.09 10.02 14.67
N GLU A 96 -5.70 9.80 15.85
CA GLU A 96 -7.16 9.71 15.99
C GLU A 96 -7.87 10.96 15.47
N ALA A 97 -7.34 12.15 15.74
CA ALA A 97 -7.93 13.40 15.23
C ALA A 97 -7.85 13.51 13.69
N VAL A 98 -6.93 12.80 13.04
CA VAL A 98 -6.77 12.77 11.57
C VAL A 98 -7.76 11.80 10.93
N HIS A 99 -7.79 10.53 11.34
CA HIS A 99 -8.59 9.48 10.71
C HIS A 99 -9.92 9.18 11.44
N GLY A 100 -10.12 9.70 12.65
CA GLY A 100 -11.38 9.56 13.38
C GLY A 100 -11.64 8.18 14.02
N LEU A 101 -10.69 7.24 13.94
CA LEU A 101 -10.84 5.89 14.48
C LEU A 101 -10.46 5.85 15.95
N SER A 102 -11.44 5.80 16.85
CA SER A 102 -11.20 5.72 18.29
C SER A 102 -10.79 4.32 18.72
N ALA A 103 -10.08 4.23 19.86
CA ALA A 103 -9.71 2.94 20.45
C ALA A 103 -10.94 2.07 20.78
N ASP A 104 -12.03 2.69 21.24
CA ASP A 104 -13.30 1.99 21.55
C ASP A 104 -13.90 1.39 20.27
N PHE A 105 -13.97 2.17 19.19
CA PHE A 105 -14.46 1.69 17.90
C PHE A 105 -13.62 0.52 17.36
N LEU A 106 -12.29 0.64 17.44
CA LEU A 106 -11.38 -0.41 16.95
C LEU A 106 -11.44 -1.67 17.82
N SER A 107 -11.68 -1.52 19.12
CA SER A 107 -11.89 -2.66 20.01
C SER A 107 -13.16 -3.45 19.71
N GLU A 108 -14.21 -2.77 19.22
CA GLU A 108 -15.49 -3.40 18.89
C GLU A 108 -15.51 -3.98 17.47
N HIS A 109 -14.87 -3.31 16.51
CA HIS A 109 -15.03 -3.59 15.08
C HIS A 109 -13.74 -4.08 14.39
N GLY A 110 -12.58 -3.93 15.05
CA GLY A 110 -11.29 -4.30 14.49
C GLY A 110 -11.00 -5.80 14.59
N LEU A 111 -10.36 -6.31 13.56
CA LEU A 111 -9.77 -7.65 13.58
C LEU A 111 -8.51 -7.66 14.43
N ALA A 112 -8.13 -8.83 14.94
CA ALA A 112 -6.79 -9.01 15.48
C ALA A 112 -5.73 -8.71 14.38
N PRO A 113 -4.60 -8.07 14.74
CA PRO A 113 -3.59 -7.66 13.75
C PRO A 113 -3.11 -8.81 12.86
N GLU A 114 -2.87 -9.99 13.41
CA GLU A 114 -2.43 -11.16 12.64
C GLU A 114 -3.49 -11.58 11.61
N GLU A 115 -4.76 -11.53 11.99
CA GLU A 115 -5.86 -11.91 11.09
C GLU A 115 -6.04 -10.88 9.97
N ALA A 116 -5.98 -9.59 10.28
CA ALA A 116 -6.04 -8.53 9.28
C ALA A 116 -4.89 -8.63 8.27
N MET A 117 -3.67 -8.84 8.75
CA MET A 117 -2.51 -9.01 7.89
C MET A 117 -2.61 -10.28 7.04
N ARG A 118 -3.09 -11.39 7.61
CA ARG A 118 -3.30 -12.63 6.86
C ARG A 118 -4.29 -12.42 5.71
N GLN A 119 -5.41 -11.76 5.98
CA GLN A 119 -6.43 -11.46 4.96
C GLN A 119 -5.88 -10.49 3.89
N PHE A 120 -5.14 -9.45 4.30
CA PHE A 120 -4.51 -8.54 3.35
C PHE A 120 -3.53 -9.25 2.42
N PHE A 121 -2.66 -10.11 2.95
CA PHE A 121 -1.69 -10.84 2.12
C PHE A 121 -2.36 -11.92 1.24
N GLU A 122 -3.46 -12.51 1.69
CA GLU A 122 -4.29 -13.40 0.87
C GLU A 122 -4.94 -12.62 -0.29
N PHE A 123 -5.46 -11.42 -0.02
CA PHE A 123 -5.96 -10.52 -1.05
C PHE A 123 -4.86 -10.10 -2.02
N LEU A 124 -3.69 -9.72 -1.52
CA LEU A 124 -2.56 -9.28 -2.33
C LEU A 124 -2.06 -10.38 -3.26
N GLY A 125 -1.87 -11.61 -2.77
CA GLY A 125 -1.37 -12.73 -3.57
C GLY A 125 0.03 -12.50 -4.16
N SER A 126 0.22 -12.89 -5.42
CA SER A 126 1.51 -12.81 -6.14
C SER A 126 1.33 -12.19 -7.53
N ASP A 127 2.45 -11.93 -8.23
CA ASP A 127 2.47 -11.36 -9.60
C ASP A 127 1.69 -10.04 -9.70
N VAL A 128 2.04 -9.07 -8.87
CA VAL A 128 1.31 -7.82 -8.69
C VAL A 128 2.24 -6.62 -8.59
N LEU A 129 1.81 -5.49 -9.11
CA LEU A 129 2.37 -4.18 -8.78
C LEU A 129 1.62 -3.61 -7.58
N LEU A 130 2.29 -3.48 -6.44
CA LEU A 130 1.76 -2.88 -5.23
C LEU A 130 2.05 -1.39 -5.23
N VAL A 131 1.01 -0.58 -5.15
CA VAL A 131 1.07 0.88 -5.29
C VAL A 131 0.55 1.55 -4.02
N ALA A 132 1.23 2.58 -3.55
CA ALA A 132 0.72 3.48 -2.50
C ALA A 132 1.27 4.89 -2.70
N HIS A 133 0.73 5.86 -1.99
CA HIS A 133 1.21 7.24 -2.01
C HIS A 133 2.19 7.49 -0.86
N ASN A 134 3.46 7.82 -1.17
CA ASN A 134 4.55 7.84 -0.19
C ASN A 134 4.75 6.45 0.46
N ASN A 135 4.78 5.43 -0.38
CA ASN A 135 4.72 4.00 -0.02
C ASN A 135 5.76 3.55 1.02
N ARG A 136 6.80 4.35 1.24
CA ARG A 136 7.80 4.07 2.27
C ARG A 136 7.20 3.99 3.67
N PHE A 137 6.15 4.78 3.93
CA PHE A 137 5.46 4.76 5.20
C PHE A 137 4.69 3.45 5.37
N ASP A 138 3.79 3.14 4.45
CA ASP A 138 2.91 1.95 4.50
C ASP A 138 3.72 0.65 4.49
N MET A 139 4.75 0.56 3.65
CA MET A 139 5.65 -0.59 3.62
C MET A 139 6.40 -0.79 4.93
N ARG A 140 6.75 0.31 5.61
CA ARG A 140 7.36 0.24 6.95
C ARG A 140 6.37 -0.29 7.98
N MET A 141 5.12 0.19 7.94
CA MET A 141 4.09 -0.27 8.87
C MET A 141 3.78 -1.76 8.66
N LEU A 142 3.64 -2.22 7.41
CA LEU A 142 3.52 -3.64 7.10
C LEU A 142 4.70 -4.48 7.63
N ASP A 143 5.93 -3.97 7.53
CA ASP A 143 7.11 -4.66 8.04
C ASP A 143 7.11 -4.74 9.58
N ILE A 144 6.66 -3.69 10.27
CA ILE A 144 6.49 -3.68 11.74
C ILE A 144 5.50 -4.76 12.15
N GLU A 145 4.30 -4.79 11.54
CA GLU A 145 3.28 -5.79 11.81
C GLU A 145 3.77 -7.23 11.56
N CYS A 146 4.40 -7.45 10.41
CA CYS A 146 4.94 -8.76 10.07
C CYS A 146 5.97 -9.25 11.09
N ARG A 147 6.86 -8.36 11.57
CA ARG A 147 7.86 -8.72 12.58
C ARG A 147 7.24 -8.96 13.95
N LYS A 148 6.32 -8.09 14.34
CA LYS A 148 5.68 -8.16 15.66
C LYS A 148 4.91 -9.46 15.84
N PHE A 149 4.17 -9.87 14.82
CA PHE A 149 3.31 -11.05 14.85
C PHE A 149 3.92 -12.29 14.20
N GLY A 150 5.20 -12.24 13.80
CA GLY A 150 5.90 -13.39 13.21
C GLY A 150 5.35 -13.82 11.86
N ILE A 151 4.70 -12.91 11.13
CA ILE A 151 4.12 -13.19 9.82
C ILE A 151 5.23 -13.19 8.78
N CYS A 152 5.46 -14.34 8.16
CA CYS A 152 6.40 -14.49 7.05
C CYS A 152 5.70 -14.16 5.73
N PHE A 153 5.68 -12.88 5.36
CA PHE A 153 5.32 -12.48 4.01
C PHE A 153 6.59 -12.46 3.16
N SER A 154 6.70 -13.41 2.25
CA SER A 154 7.76 -13.42 1.22
C SER A 154 7.11 -13.15 -0.13
N PRO A 155 7.02 -11.89 -0.56
CA PRO A 155 6.40 -11.55 -1.82
C PRO A 155 7.29 -11.98 -2.96
N GLN A 156 7.03 -13.14 -3.45
CA GLN A 156 7.61 -13.54 -4.73
C GLN A 156 6.86 -12.77 -5.81
N ARG A 157 7.61 -11.97 -6.61
CA ARG A 157 7.09 -11.20 -7.73
C ARG A 157 6.08 -10.08 -7.36
N VAL A 158 6.25 -9.47 -6.19
CA VAL A 158 5.60 -8.21 -5.89
C VAL A 158 6.57 -7.08 -6.22
N GLU A 159 6.19 -6.25 -7.15
CA GLU A 159 6.88 -4.99 -7.44
C GLU A 159 6.16 -3.86 -6.73
N THR A 160 6.85 -2.77 -6.46
CA THR A 160 6.23 -1.62 -5.78
C THR A 160 6.36 -0.35 -6.60
N CYS A 161 5.36 0.51 -6.53
CA CYS A 161 5.37 1.84 -7.13
C CYS A 161 4.90 2.87 -6.10
N ASP A 162 5.64 3.98 -5.99
CA ASP A 162 5.29 5.13 -5.18
C ASP A 162 4.71 6.23 -6.06
N THR A 163 3.42 6.54 -5.91
CA THR A 163 2.76 7.59 -6.71
C THR A 163 3.32 8.98 -6.44
N LEU A 164 3.85 9.27 -5.26
CA LEU A 164 4.56 10.52 -4.96
C LEU A 164 5.84 10.63 -5.83
N ALA A 165 6.63 9.56 -5.90
CA ALA A 165 7.83 9.51 -6.74
C ALA A 165 7.47 9.55 -8.23
N LEU A 166 6.41 8.86 -8.63
CA LEU A 166 5.89 8.85 -9.99
C LEU A 166 5.43 10.25 -10.41
N ALA A 167 4.65 10.95 -9.57
CA ALA A 167 4.20 12.32 -9.82
C ALA A 167 5.36 13.29 -9.95
N LYS A 168 6.36 13.23 -9.07
CA LYS A 168 7.59 14.04 -9.19
C LYS A 168 8.32 13.80 -10.52
N ARG A 169 8.28 12.60 -11.04
CA ARG A 169 8.93 12.23 -12.30
C ARG A 169 8.15 12.71 -13.52
N LEU A 170 6.82 12.48 -13.54
CA LEU A 170 5.98 12.72 -14.72
C LEU A 170 5.34 14.12 -14.77
N ARG A 171 5.27 14.78 -13.63
CA ARG A 171 4.74 16.15 -13.47
C ARG A 171 5.71 17.00 -12.66
N PRO A 172 6.95 17.21 -13.14
CA PRO A 172 7.90 18.08 -12.45
C PRO A 172 7.37 19.51 -12.42
N GLY A 173 7.61 20.21 -11.31
CA GLY A 173 7.22 21.62 -11.18
C GLY A 173 5.85 21.86 -10.55
N LEU A 174 5.13 20.83 -10.10
CA LEU A 174 3.97 21.04 -9.24
C LEU A 174 4.40 21.65 -7.90
N GLU A 175 3.57 22.51 -7.33
CA GLU A 175 3.85 23.17 -6.05
C GLU A 175 4.00 22.18 -4.90
N ARG A 176 3.15 21.13 -4.90
CA ARG A 176 3.12 20.08 -3.88
C ARG A 176 2.88 18.71 -4.51
N TYR A 177 3.20 17.67 -3.73
CA TYR A 177 3.02 16.28 -4.17
C TYR A 177 2.29 15.43 -3.11
N ALA A 178 1.62 16.07 -2.13
CA ALA A 178 0.71 15.37 -1.24
C ALA A 178 -0.52 14.85 -2.00
N LEU A 179 -1.11 13.73 -1.57
CA LEU A 179 -2.24 13.09 -2.25
C LEU A 179 -3.40 14.09 -2.47
N ALA A 180 -3.80 14.79 -1.41
CA ALA A 180 -4.87 15.81 -1.49
C ALA A 180 -4.60 16.91 -2.54
N TYR A 181 -3.34 17.34 -2.69
CA TYR A 181 -2.98 18.31 -3.71
C TYR A 181 -3.03 17.71 -5.13
N LEU A 182 -2.54 16.49 -5.30
CA LEU A 182 -2.52 15.81 -6.61
C LEU A 182 -3.95 15.51 -7.11
N ILE A 183 -4.88 15.15 -6.22
CA ILE A 183 -6.30 14.99 -6.57
C ILE A 183 -6.82 16.23 -7.27
N GLY A 184 -6.66 17.41 -6.65
CA GLY A 184 -7.09 18.67 -7.23
C GLY A 184 -6.32 19.08 -8.48
N ALA A 185 -4.98 18.99 -8.45
CA ALA A 185 -4.12 19.41 -9.55
C ALA A 185 -4.26 18.57 -10.81
N LEU A 186 -4.66 17.29 -10.69
CA LEU A 186 -4.86 16.37 -11.81
C LEU A 186 -6.33 16.18 -12.18
N GLY A 187 -7.27 16.85 -11.47
CA GLY A 187 -8.70 16.71 -11.72
C GLY A 187 -9.23 15.31 -11.47
N ILE A 188 -8.72 14.63 -10.42
CA ILE A 188 -9.14 13.30 -10.04
C ILE A 188 -10.47 13.38 -9.29
N ASP A 189 -11.40 12.52 -9.65
CA ASP A 189 -12.63 12.32 -8.91
C ASP A 189 -12.36 11.45 -7.68
N GLY A 190 -12.22 12.07 -6.51
CA GLY A 190 -11.86 11.41 -5.26
C GLY A 190 -11.56 12.41 -4.15
N VAL A 191 -11.44 11.91 -2.95
CA VAL A 191 -11.11 12.68 -1.75
C VAL A 191 -9.96 12.01 -0.99
N ASN A 192 -9.16 12.81 -0.31
CA ASN A 192 -8.26 12.33 0.74
C ASN A 192 -8.99 12.58 2.07
N SER A 193 -9.70 11.57 2.53
CA SER A 193 -10.58 11.65 3.69
C SER A 193 -9.96 11.13 4.97
N HIS A 194 -8.74 10.55 4.88
CA HIS A 194 -8.12 9.78 5.95
C HIS A 194 -8.98 8.56 6.35
N ASP A 195 -9.65 7.97 5.38
CA ASP A 195 -10.13 6.59 5.36
C ASP A 195 -9.26 5.83 4.36
N ALA A 196 -8.64 4.74 4.78
CA ALA A 196 -7.67 4.04 3.96
C ALA A 196 -8.26 3.55 2.61
N LEU A 197 -9.56 3.24 2.53
CA LEU A 197 -10.17 2.82 1.27
C LEU A 197 -10.37 4.00 0.31
N ASP A 198 -10.83 5.14 0.80
CA ASP A 198 -10.99 6.34 -0.01
C ASP A 198 -9.64 6.84 -0.51
N ASP A 199 -8.62 6.84 0.35
CA ASP A 199 -7.26 7.27 0.02
C ASP A 199 -6.59 6.31 -0.98
N ALA A 200 -6.80 4.98 -0.86
CA ALA A 200 -6.38 4.01 -1.86
C ALA A 200 -7.06 4.22 -3.22
N LEU A 201 -8.36 4.55 -3.24
CA LEU A 201 -9.10 4.88 -4.46
C LEU A 201 -8.58 6.17 -5.12
N ALA A 202 -8.36 7.21 -4.34
CA ALA A 202 -7.79 8.47 -4.82
C ALA A 202 -6.35 8.27 -5.34
N CYS A 203 -5.54 7.49 -4.63
CA CYS A 203 -4.19 7.11 -5.05
C CYS A 203 -4.22 6.34 -6.39
N ALA A 204 -5.18 5.44 -6.59
CA ALA A 204 -5.37 4.75 -7.86
C ALA A 204 -5.71 5.73 -8.99
N GLY A 205 -6.62 6.67 -8.75
CA GLY A 205 -6.93 7.74 -9.70
C GLY A 205 -5.69 8.52 -10.12
N VAL A 206 -4.87 8.93 -9.15
CA VAL A 206 -3.57 9.60 -9.41
C VAL A 206 -2.64 8.70 -10.22
N PHE A 207 -2.47 7.43 -9.84
CA PHE A 207 -1.61 6.48 -10.52
C PHE A 207 -1.96 6.33 -12.01
N PHE A 208 -3.22 6.03 -12.32
CA PHE A 208 -3.66 5.84 -13.70
C PHE A 208 -3.65 7.14 -14.52
N ASN A 209 -4.02 8.28 -13.93
CA ASN A 209 -3.96 9.57 -14.61
C ASN A 209 -2.53 9.92 -15.05
N LEU A 210 -1.56 9.74 -14.14
CA LEU A 210 -0.15 10.02 -14.42
C LEU A 210 0.38 9.20 -15.61
N LEU A 211 -0.03 7.93 -15.73
CA LEU A 211 0.42 7.04 -16.80
C LEU A 211 -0.31 7.27 -18.12
N ASN A 212 -1.60 7.63 -18.10
CA ASN A 212 -2.38 7.87 -19.32
C ASN A 212 -1.93 9.14 -20.05
N SER A 213 -1.59 10.19 -19.30
CA SER A 213 -1.15 11.45 -19.90
C SER A 213 0.26 11.40 -20.49
N GLU A 214 1.04 10.34 -20.29
CA GLU A 214 2.28 10.08 -21.05
C GLU A 214 1.98 9.54 -22.45
N ASN A 215 0.90 8.79 -22.62
CA ASN A 215 0.51 8.26 -23.93
C ASN A 215 0.04 9.37 -24.88
N ASP A 216 -0.56 10.44 -24.35
CA ASP A 216 -1.02 11.60 -25.15
C ASP A 216 0.14 12.51 -25.60
N ASN A 217 1.26 12.55 -24.87
CA ASN A 217 2.43 13.36 -25.22
C ASN A 217 3.47 12.61 -26.08
N GLY A 218 3.33 11.30 -26.28
CA GLY A 218 4.19 10.47 -27.13
C GLY A 218 3.83 10.46 -28.62
N GLY A 219 2.79 11.16 -28.99
CA GLY A 219 2.28 11.25 -30.36
C GLY A 219 2.53 12.60 -31.02
N MET A 220 3.79 13.04 -31.14
CA MET A 220 4.16 14.03 -32.18
C MET A 220 5.30 13.51 -33.01
N PRO A 221 5.19 13.74 -34.32
CA PRO A 221 5.96 13.08 -35.36
C PRO A 221 7.43 13.44 -35.39
#